data_d7731a4bb16136baf8258decdcfda54b
#
_entry.id   d7731a4bb16136baf8258decdcfda54b
#
_cell.length_a   1.000
_cell.length_b   1.000
_cell.length_c   1.000
_cell.angle_alpha   90.00
_cell.angle_beta   90.00
_cell.angle_gamma   90.00
#
_symmetry.space_group_name_H-M   'P 1'
#
loop_
_entity.id
_entity.type
_entity.pdbx_description
1 polymer ?
#
loop_
_entity_poly.entity_id
_entity_poly.type
_entity_poly.pdbx_seq_one_letter_code
_entity_poly.pdbx_strand_id
1 'polypeptide(L)'
;MDTEELRAAQEFKADAPSLVCRWRLSRGTLPLENRHLRALGKRVVGGRAVSPHLIAWAKQHIEGTLKEGSLEHPDGVLMLVLDNTGKAAMAVGPYEELHKTSLLSLSRRAQTAQKEEAETNCAPETLWIVKDGQLEVDALAKEIFSGATSLVLDLLATRKCFVSFNKDLVKEVLSGEKSFDEAFLVSD
;
A
#
# COMPACT_ATOMS: atom_id res chain seq x y z
N MET A 1 -21.91 -4.85 17.96
CA MET A 1 -20.63 -4.46 18.59
C MET A 1 -20.90 -4.34 20.08
N ASP A 2 -20.19 -5.10 20.88
CA ASP A 2 -20.39 -5.15 22.34
C ASP A 2 -19.85 -3.86 22.97
N THR A 3 -20.41 -3.44 24.11
CA THR A 3 -20.01 -2.22 24.83
C THR A 3 -18.54 -2.25 25.25
N GLU A 4 -17.97 -3.43 25.43
CA GLU A 4 -16.54 -3.66 25.70
C GLU A 4 -15.67 -3.41 24.45
N GLU A 5 -16.12 -3.82 23.27
CA GLU A 5 -15.42 -3.57 22.00
C GLU A 5 -15.39 -2.07 21.65
N LEU A 6 -16.47 -1.34 21.94
CA LEU A 6 -16.54 0.12 21.79
C LEU A 6 -15.59 0.84 22.76
N ARG A 7 -15.51 0.37 24.00
CA ARG A 7 -14.53 0.90 24.97
C ARG A 7 -13.08 0.61 24.56
N ALA A 8 -12.79 -0.62 24.15
CA ALA A 8 -11.47 -1.00 23.66
C ALA A 8 -11.04 -0.19 22.43
N ALA A 9 -11.98 0.11 21.52
CA ALA A 9 -11.71 0.96 20.36
C ALA A 9 -11.47 2.44 20.76
N GLN A 10 -12.16 2.95 21.78
CA GLN A 10 -11.96 4.30 22.28
C GLN A 10 -10.69 4.43 23.16
N GLU A 11 -10.26 3.37 23.83
CA GLU A 11 -9.03 3.32 24.63
C GLU A 11 -7.81 2.88 23.82
N PHE A 12 -7.98 2.54 22.52
CA PHE A 12 -6.89 2.14 21.66
C PHE A 12 -5.95 3.32 21.41
N LYS A 13 -4.94 3.43 22.27
CA LYS A 13 -3.75 4.25 22.00
C LYS A 13 -2.69 3.30 21.45
N ALA A 14 -2.52 3.30 20.14
CA ALA A 14 -1.33 2.71 19.52
C ALA A 14 -0.12 3.58 19.89
N ASP A 15 0.99 2.94 20.18
CA ASP A 15 2.30 3.60 20.11
C ASP A 15 2.52 4.07 18.66
N ALA A 16 3.62 4.81 18.40
CA ALA A 16 3.92 5.26 17.05
C ALA A 16 3.80 4.08 16.06
N PRO A 17 3.04 4.24 14.95
CA PRO A 17 2.83 3.16 14.01
C PRO A 17 4.15 2.71 13.41
N SER A 18 4.41 1.41 13.43
CA SER A 18 5.60 0.79 12.83
C SER A 18 5.35 0.25 11.45
N LEU A 19 4.10 -0.05 11.13
CA LEU A 19 3.65 -0.49 9.82
C LEU A 19 2.26 0.08 9.54
N VAL A 20 2.11 0.71 8.40
CA VAL A 20 0.80 1.16 7.90
C VAL A 20 0.62 0.64 6.50
N CYS A 21 -0.31 -0.29 6.33
CA CYS A 21 -0.74 -0.76 5.01
C CYS A 21 -1.99 0.02 4.59
N ARG A 22 -2.01 0.48 3.34
CA ARG A 22 -3.17 1.16 2.74
C ARG A 22 -3.58 0.37 1.51
N TRP A 23 -4.83 -0.08 1.49
CA TRP A 23 -5.35 -0.91 0.42
C TRP A 23 -6.58 -0.26 -0.19
N ARG A 24 -6.57 -0.08 -1.48
CA ARG A 24 -7.68 0.55 -2.23
C ARG A 24 -8.90 -0.34 -2.21
N LEU A 25 -10.04 0.28 -1.90
CA LEU A 25 -11.35 -0.35 -2.02
C LEU A 25 -11.95 -0.11 -3.42
N SER A 26 -12.80 -1.02 -3.81
CA SER A 26 -13.64 -0.87 -4.99
C SER A 26 -15.05 -1.35 -4.65
N ARG A 27 -16.01 -0.44 -4.72
CA ARG A 27 -17.43 -0.71 -4.44
C ARG A 27 -17.65 -1.44 -3.12
N GLY A 28 -16.99 -0.99 -2.07
CA GLY A 28 -17.09 -1.55 -0.72
C GLY A 28 -16.40 -2.91 -0.52
N THR A 29 -15.59 -3.35 -1.46
CA THR A 29 -14.81 -4.60 -1.37
C THR A 29 -13.31 -4.31 -1.39
N LEU A 30 -12.52 -5.23 -0.85
CA LEU A 30 -11.07 -5.20 -0.95
C LEU A 30 -10.61 -6.11 -2.10
N PRO A 31 -10.23 -5.55 -3.27
CA PRO A 31 -9.64 -6.35 -4.34
C PRO A 31 -8.32 -6.96 -3.88
N LEU A 32 -7.98 -8.14 -4.40
CA LEU A 32 -6.69 -8.79 -4.16
C LEU A 32 -6.36 -9.07 -2.68
N GLU A 33 -7.36 -9.18 -1.81
CA GLU A 33 -7.21 -9.43 -0.36
C GLU A 33 -6.14 -10.48 -0.04
N ASN A 34 -6.18 -11.63 -0.72
CA ASN A 34 -5.21 -12.70 -0.50
C ASN A 34 -3.76 -12.29 -0.84
N ARG A 35 -3.54 -11.33 -1.75
CA ARG A 35 -2.21 -10.80 -2.05
C ARG A 35 -1.75 -9.86 -0.95
N HIS A 36 -2.64 -9.00 -0.48
CA HIS A 36 -2.38 -8.10 0.64
C HIS A 36 -2.02 -8.87 1.92
N LEU A 37 -2.80 -9.88 2.27
CA LEU A 37 -2.53 -10.71 3.45
C LEU A 37 -1.22 -11.51 3.34
N ARG A 38 -0.89 -12.03 2.15
CA ARG A 38 0.40 -12.70 1.93
C ARG A 38 1.59 -11.74 2.05
N ALA A 39 1.46 -10.52 1.56
CA ALA A 39 2.49 -9.50 1.70
C ALA A 39 2.65 -9.10 3.17
N LEU A 40 1.54 -8.88 3.89
CA LEU A 40 1.54 -8.60 5.32
C LEU A 40 2.32 -9.68 6.09
N GLY A 41 2.09 -10.97 5.79
CA GLY A 41 2.78 -12.09 6.44
C GLY A 41 4.29 -12.17 6.19
N LYS A 42 4.82 -11.42 5.23
CA LYS A 42 6.27 -11.31 4.96
C LYS A 42 6.92 -10.13 5.69
N ARG A 43 6.12 -9.24 6.27
CA ARG A 43 6.62 -8.02 6.94
C ARG A 43 7.23 -8.32 8.30
N VAL A 44 8.13 -7.44 8.71
CA VAL A 44 8.79 -7.48 10.02
C VAL A 44 8.45 -6.19 10.75
N VAL A 45 7.96 -6.29 11.98
CA VAL A 45 7.59 -5.17 12.84
C VAL A 45 8.31 -5.32 14.17
N GLY A 46 9.00 -4.29 14.62
CA GLY A 46 9.79 -4.35 15.86
C GLY A 46 10.83 -5.48 15.87
N GLY A 47 11.42 -5.82 14.70
CA GLY A 47 12.39 -6.91 14.55
C GLY A 47 11.78 -8.32 14.56
N ARG A 48 10.45 -8.45 14.57
CA ARG A 48 9.72 -9.73 14.58
C ARG A 48 8.87 -9.88 13.34
N ALA A 49 8.83 -11.07 12.76
CA ALA A 49 7.92 -11.39 11.66
C ALA A 49 6.47 -11.25 12.12
N VAL A 50 5.62 -10.72 11.26
CA VAL A 50 4.17 -10.65 11.51
C VAL A 50 3.64 -12.06 11.77
N SER A 51 2.94 -12.23 12.90
CA SER A 51 2.50 -13.54 13.35
C SER A 51 1.34 -14.09 12.52
N PRO A 52 1.22 -15.43 12.38
CA PRO A 52 0.04 -16.04 11.74
C PRO A 52 -1.29 -15.67 12.44
N HIS A 53 -1.27 -15.46 13.76
CA HIS A 53 -2.44 -15.01 14.50
C HIS A 53 -2.91 -13.64 14.05
N LEU A 54 -1.98 -12.72 13.78
CA LEU A 54 -2.32 -11.39 13.26
C LEU A 54 -2.92 -11.48 11.86
N ILE A 55 -2.40 -12.35 10.99
CA ILE A 55 -2.97 -12.57 9.66
C ILE A 55 -4.40 -13.13 9.75
N ALA A 56 -4.62 -14.09 10.65
CA ALA A 56 -5.97 -14.65 10.90
C ALA A 56 -6.92 -13.58 11.44
N TRP A 57 -6.45 -12.77 12.41
CA TRP A 57 -7.19 -11.63 12.94
C TRP A 57 -7.54 -10.64 11.82
N ALA A 58 -6.55 -10.23 11.01
CA ALA A 58 -6.77 -9.31 9.90
C ALA A 58 -7.85 -9.83 8.95
N LYS A 59 -7.75 -11.11 8.54
CA LYS A 59 -8.73 -11.73 7.65
C LYS A 59 -10.16 -11.70 8.23
N GLN A 60 -10.32 -11.97 9.52
CA GLN A 60 -11.63 -11.95 10.18
C GLN A 60 -12.21 -10.54 10.30
N HIS A 61 -11.33 -9.54 10.53
CA HIS A 61 -11.77 -8.16 10.78
C HIS A 61 -12.02 -7.36 9.51
N ILE A 62 -11.45 -7.76 8.37
CA ILE A 62 -11.67 -7.07 7.09
C ILE A 62 -13.17 -6.99 6.78
N GLU A 63 -13.91 -8.09 6.81
CA GLU A 63 -15.34 -8.09 6.47
C GLU A 63 -16.15 -7.16 7.38
N GLY A 64 -15.91 -7.20 8.70
CA GLY A 64 -16.59 -6.35 9.66
C GLY A 64 -16.29 -4.88 9.45
N THR A 65 -15.00 -4.53 9.27
CA THR A 65 -14.54 -3.17 9.03
C THR A 65 -15.09 -2.61 7.71
N LEU A 66 -15.13 -3.43 6.65
CA LEU A 66 -15.69 -3.03 5.36
C LEU A 66 -17.21 -2.83 5.45
N LYS A 67 -17.92 -3.70 6.16
CA LYS A 67 -19.38 -3.60 6.30
C LYS A 67 -19.83 -2.25 6.88
N GLU A 68 -19.05 -1.69 7.81
CA GLU A 68 -19.36 -0.42 8.44
C GLU A 68 -18.72 0.75 7.67
N GLY A 69 -17.42 0.69 7.43
CA GLY A 69 -16.64 1.82 6.87
C GLY A 69 -16.86 2.06 5.38
N SER A 70 -17.18 1.02 4.60
CA SER A 70 -17.40 1.20 3.16
C SER A 70 -18.74 1.84 2.81
N LEU A 71 -19.67 1.97 3.75
CA LEU A 71 -20.92 2.70 3.52
C LEU A 71 -20.66 4.18 3.25
N GLU A 72 -19.69 4.76 3.93
CA GLU A 72 -19.29 6.16 3.75
C GLU A 72 -18.24 6.32 2.63
N HIS A 73 -17.33 5.35 2.52
CA HIS A 73 -16.21 5.39 1.57
C HIS A 73 -16.10 4.09 0.74
N PRO A 74 -17.05 3.83 -0.19
CA PRO A 74 -17.07 2.58 -0.96
C PRO A 74 -15.86 2.39 -1.87
N ASP A 75 -15.28 3.47 -2.36
CA ASP A 75 -14.05 3.49 -3.15
C ASP A 75 -12.89 4.14 -2.37
N GLY A 76 -12.92 4.01 -1.06
CA GLY A 76 -11.93 4.56 -0.13
C GLY A 76 -10.67 3.72 0.00
N VAL A 77 -10.09 3.77 1.19
CA VAL A 77 -8.87 3.04 1.56
C VAL A 77 -9.12 2.28 2.85
N LEU A 78 -8.89 0.97 2.85
CA LEU A 78 -8.75 0.20 4.07
C LEU A 78 -7.32 0.38 4.60
N MET A 79 -7.20 0.88 5.80
CA MET A 79 -5.94 1.10 6.48
C MET A 79 -5.77 0.09 7.59
N LEU A 80 -4.64 -0.63 7.58
CA LEU A 80 -4.20 -1.51 8.66
C LEU A 80 -2.97 -0.91 9.31
N VAL A 81 -3.03 -0.67 10.61
CA VAL A 81 -1.94 -0.11 11.41
C VAL A 81 -1.45 -1.13 12.40
N LEU A 82 -0.13 -1.32 12.50
CA LEU A 82 0.52 -2.07 13.55
C LEU A 82 1.52 -1.19 14.29
N ASP A 83 1.53 -1.28 15.61
CA ASP A 83 2.55 -0.68 16.45
C ASP A 83 3.72 -1.64 16.75
N ASN A 84 4.74 -1.13 17.41
CA ASN A 84 5.94 -1.89 17.81
C ASN A 84 5.62 -3.05 18.77
N THR A 85 4.50 -3.00 19.48
CA THR A 85 4.09 -4.03 20.46
C THR A 85 3.29 -5.15 19.80
N GLY A 86 2.90 -4.97 18.53
CA GLY A 86 2.07 -5.91 17.77
C GLY A 86 0.58 -5.69 17.93
N LYS A 87 0.15 -4.56 18.51
CA LYS A 87 -1.26 -4.16 18.49
C LYS A 87 -1.62 -3.72 17.09
N ALA A 88 -2.82 -4.09 16.66
CA ALA A 88 -3.33 -3.79 15.33
C ALA A 88 -4.67 -3.09 15.38
N ALA A 89 -4.90 -2.19 14.42
CA ALA A 89 -6.18 -1.55 14.18
C ALA A 89 -6.47 -1.51 12.69
N MET A 90 -7.76 -1.50 12.34
CA MET A 90 -8.23 -1.28 10.97
C MET A 90 -9.27 -0.17 10.94
N ALA A 91 -9.24 0.62 9.88
CA ALA A 91 -10.25 1.61 9.60
C ALA A 91 -10.39 1.82 8.09
N VAL A 92 -11.58 2.24 7.65
CA VAL A 92 -11.80 2.72 6.28
C VAL A 92 -11.84 4.24 6.31
N GLY A 93 -11.16 4.86 5.37
CA GLY A 93 -11.15 6.31 5.17
C GLY A 93 -11.27 6.70 3.71
N PRO A 94 -11.36 8.01 3.43
CA PRO A 94 -11.43 8.51 2.08
C PRO A 94 -10.14 8.23 1.30
N TYR A 95 -10.27 8.08 -0.01
CA TYR A 95 -9.13 8.12 -0.92
C TYR A 95 -9.04 9.53 -1.51
N GLU A 96 -7.85 10.07 -1.49
CA GLU A 96 -7.57 11.36 -2.12
C GLU A 96 -7.21 11.13 -3.59
N GLU A 97 -8.17 11.42 -4.48
CA GLU A 97 -7.98 11.23 -5.92
C GLU A 97 -6.97 12.23 -6.51
N LEU A 98 -6.26 11.78 -7.52
CA LEU A 98 -5.45 12.69 -8.35
C LEU A 98 -6.36 13.44 -9.34
N HIS A 99 -6.57 14.73 -9.10
CA HIS A 99 -7.34 15.57 -10.01
C HIS A 99 -6.68 15.78 -11.39
N LYS A 100 -5.39 15.57 -11.47
CA LYS A 100 -4.59 15.69 -12.72
C LYS A 100 -3.58 14.57 -12.80
N THR A 101 -3.51 13.94 -13.97
CA THR A 101 -2.53 12.90 -14.29
C THR A 101 -1.29 13.47 -14.98
N SER A 102 -0.90 14.71 -14.66
CA SER A 102 0.35 15.27 -15.15
C SER A 102 1.54 14.59 -14.49
N LEU A 103 2.66 14.51 -15.18
CA LEU A 103 3.90 13.97 -14.62
C LEU A 103 4.23 14.55 -13.24
N LEU A 104 4.12 15.86 -13.10
CA LEU A 104 4.41 16.53 -11.83
C LEU A 104 3.47 16.04 -10.71
N SER A 105 2.19 15.81 -11.01
CA SER A 105 1.24 15.30 -10.02
C SER A 105 1.54 13.85 -9.64
N LEU A 106 1.86 12.99 -10.62
CA LEU A 106 2.26 11.60 -10.38
C LEU A 106 3.54 11.52 -9.55
N SER A 107 4.57 12.31 -9.92
CA SER A 107 5.86 12.31 -9.21
C SER A 107 5.74 12.85 -7.78
N ARG A 108 4.94 13.90 -7.55
CA ARG A 108 4.68 14.41 -6.20
C ARG A 108 3.95 13.39 -5.33
N ARG A 109 3.01 12.67 -5.91
CA ARG A 109 2.29 11.61 -5.21
C ARG A 109 3.23 10.46 -4.82
N ALA A 110 4.08 10.00 -5.76
CA ALA A 110 5.10 9.00 -5.48
C ALA A 110 6.11 9.48 -4.43
N GLN A 111 6.54 10.75 -4.48
CA GLN A 111 7.42 11.31 -3.44
C GLN A 111 6.77 11.31 -2.04
N THR A 112 5.47 11.57 -1.96
CA THR A 112 4.73 11.46 -0.70
C THR A 112 4.68 10.01 -0.22
N ALA A 113 4.44 9.05 -1.13
CA ALA A 113 4.44 7.63 -0.81
C ALA A 113 5.82 7.14 -0.32
N GLN A 114 6.93 7.62 -0.92
CA GLN A 114 8.28 7.31 -0.43
C GLN A 114 8.54 7.83 0.99
N LYS A 115 8.04 9.03 1.32
CA LYS A 115 8.16 9.58 2.68
C LYS A 115 7.35 8.75 3.68
N GLU A 116 6.13 8.38 3.30
CA GLU A 116 5.29 7.51 4.12
C GLU A 116 5.94 6.14 4.33
N GLU A 117 6.55 5.56 3.30
CA GLU A 117 7.29 4.30 3.41
C GLU A 117 8.45 4.37 4.41
N ALA A 118 9.20 5.46 4.39
CA ALA A 118 10.32 5.65 5.34
C ALA A 118 9.86 5.66 6.80
N GLU A 119 8.63 6.10 7.07
CA GLU A 119 8.04 6.17 8.41
C GLU A 119 7.26 4.91 8.78
N THR A 120 6.62 4.26 7.80
CA THR A 120 5.60 3.22 8.02
C THR A 120 5.94 1.87 7.40
N ASN A 121 7.12 1.75 6.77
CA ASN A 121 7.61 0.54 6.10
C ASN A 121 6.69 0.00 4.97
N CYS A 122 5.84 0.86 4.40
CA CYS A 122 4.93 0.47 3.32
C CYS A 122 4.69 1.64 2.36
N ALA A 123 5.09 1.50 1.11
CA ALA A 123 4.73 2.45 0.06
C ALA A 123 3.30 2.18 -0.41
N PRO A 124 2.36 3.12 -0.26
CA PRO A 124 0.99 2.91 -0.75
C PRO A 124 0.89 3.01 -2.28
N GLU A 125 1.81 3.69 -2.92
CA GLU A 125 1.82 3.93 -4.36
C GLU A 125 3.26 3.93 -4.89
N THR A 126 3.45 3.42 -6.11
CA THR A 126 4.75 3.37 -6.80
C THR A 126 4.66 4.06 -8.15
N LEU A 127 5.69 4.85 -8.52
CA LEU A 127 5.83 5.43 -9.85
C LEU A 127 6.44 4.41 -10.80
N TRP A 128 5.86 4.31 -11.97
CA TRP A 128 6.35 3.51 -13.08
C TRP A 128 6.56 4.38 -14.30
N ILE A 129 7.62 4.11 -15.05
CA ILE A 129 7.82 4.69 -16.38
C ILE A 129 8.03 3.60 -17.41
N VAL A 130 7.72 3.94 -18.66
CA VAL A 130 8.06 3.15 -19.83
C VAL A 130 9.01 3.98 -20.69
N LYS A 131 10.10 3.37 -21.12
CA LYS A 131 11.03 3.94 -22.07
C LYS A 131 11.48 2.88 -23.07
N ASP A 132 11.28 3.15 -24.36
CA ASP A 132 11.64 2.21 -25.45
C ASP A 132 11.12 0.78 -25.21
N GLY A 133 9.89 0.66 -24.67
CA GLY A 133 9.25 -0.61 -24.32
C GLY A 133 9.79 -1.31 -23.06
N GLN A 134 10.70 -0.69 -22.33
CA GLN A 134 11.19 -1.19 -21.05
C GLN A 134 10.49 -0.50 -19.88
N LEU A 135 10.20 -1.25 -18.84
CA LEU A 135 9.58 -0.73 -17.62
C LEU A 135 10.63 -0.51 -16.54
N GLU A 136 10.43 0.57 -15.80
CA GLU A 136 11.21 0.89 -14.61
C GLU A 136 10.26 1.34 -13.50
N VAL A 137 10.50 0.87 -12.27
CA VAL A 137 9.66 1.15 -11.11
C VAL A 137 10.47 1.80 -10.00
N ASP A 138 9.85 2.77 -9.34
CA ASP A 138 10.36 3.43 -8.14
C ASP A 138 10.25 2.51 -6.92
N ALA A 139 11.18 1.58 -6.81
CA ALA A 139 11.22 0.59 -5.74
C ALA A 139 12.60 -0.09 -5.68
N LEU A 140 12.84 -0.83 -4.61
CA LEU A 140 13.96 -1.77 -4.53
C LEU A 140 13.49 -3.18 -4.95
N ALA A 141 14.36 -3.93 -5.64
CA ALA A 141 14.05 -5.28 -6.11
C ALA A 141 13.69 -6.28 -4.98
N LYS A 142 14.07 -5.97 -3.73
CA LYS A 142 13.82 -6.81 -2.54
C LYS A 142 12.64 -6.32 -1.70
N GLU A 143 11.94 -5.30 -2.13
CA GLU A 143 10.76 -4.81 -1.42
C GLU A 143 9.64 -5.85 -1.38
N ILE A 144 8.80 -5.74 -0.35
CA ILE A 144 7.61 -6.57 -0.22
C ILE A 144 6.45 -5.82 -0.86
N PHE A 145 6.13 -6.22 -2.07
CA PHE A 145 4.98 -5.66 -2.79
C PHE A 145 3.69 -6.37 -2.40
N SER A 146 2.61 -5.63 -2.38
CA SER A 146 1.28 -6.11 -2.07
C SER A 146 0.32 -5.84 -3.24
N GLY A 147 -0.90 -6.33 -3.15
CA GLY A 147 -2.02 -5.97 -4.01
C GLY A 147 -1.72 -5.86 -5.50
N ALA A 148 -1.95 -4.68 -6.03
CA ALA A 148 -1.83 -4.38 -7.45
C ALA A 148 -0.39 -4.42 -7.94
N THR A 149 0.56 -3.88 -7.18
CA THR A 149 1.98 -3.86 -7.56
C THR A 149 2.51 -5.30 -7.73
N SER A 150 2.22 -6.20 -6.79
CA SER A 150 2.63 -7.59 -6.91
C SER A 150 1.95 -8.30 -8.08
N LEU A 151 0.68 -7.99 -8.38
CA LEU A 151 -0.02 -8.55 -9.53
C LEU A 151 0.61 -8.09 -10.85
N VAL A 152 0.91 -6.80 -10.99
CA VAL A 152 1.56 -6.25 -12.19
C VAL A 152 2.90 -6.91 -12.43
N LEU A 153 3.74 -7.02 -11.39
CA LEU A 153 5.04 -7.69 -11.50
C LEU A 153 4.91 -9.15 -11.94
N ASP A 154 3.97 -9.92 -11.37
CA ASP A 154 3.73 -11.31 -11.76
C ASP A 154 3.26 -11.43 -13.21
N LEU A 155 2.37 -10.54 -13.67
CA LEU A 155 1.89 -10.52 -15.05
C LEU A 155 3.02 -10.20 -16.03
N LEU A 156 3.86 -9.21 -15.71
CA LEU A 156 5.01 -8.84 -16.54
C LEU A 156 6.02 -9.98 -16.60
N ALA A 157 6.32 -10.62 -15.47
CA ALA A 157 7.21 -11.80 -15.43
C ALA A 157 6.68 -12.96 -16.30
N THR A 158 5.36 -13.22 -16.23
CA THR A 158 4.71 -14.26 -17.07
C THR A 158 4.84 -13.93 -18.56
N ARG A 159 4.83 -12.67 -18.94
CA ARG A 159 5.02 -12.18 -20.32
C ARG A 159 6.48 -12.03 -20.71
N LYS A 160 7.43 -12.39 -19.82
CA LYS A 160 8.87 -12.20 -20.01
C LYS A 160 9.27 -10.74 -20.25
N CYS A 161 8.49 -9.80 -19.72
CA CYS A 161 8.84 -8.39 -19.70
C CYS A 161 9.80 -8.13 -18.53
N PHE A 162 10.91 -7.48 -18.82
CA PHE A 162 11.85 -7.09 -17.79
C PHE A 162 11.40 -5.78 -17.14
N VAL A 163 11.52 -5.72 -15.81
CA VAL A 163 11.28 -4.54 -15.01
C VAL A 163 12.57 -4.20 -14.29
N SER A 164 13.07 -2.99 -14.46
CA SER A 164 14.17 -2.46 -13.67
C SER A 164 13.66 -1.75 -12.42
N PHE A 165 14.44 -1.82 -11.36
CA PHE A 165 14.10 -1.25 -10.05
C PHE A 165 15.06 -0.10 -9.76
N ASN A 166 14.53 1.08 -9.49
CA ASN A 166 15.30 2.29 -9.26
C ASN A 166 14.65 3.16 -8.19
N LYS A 167 15.19 3.19 -6.99
CA LYS A 167 14.65 3.96 -5.87
C LYS A 167 14.84 5.49 -6.02
N ASP A 168 15.71 5.91 -6.93
CA ASP A 168 15.92 7.32 -7.26
C ASP A 168 15.05 7.80 -8.43
N LEU A 169 14.20 6.92 -9.01
CA LEU A 169 13.41 7.19 -10.20
C LEU A 169 12.61 8.50 -10.12
N VAL A 170 11.90 8.72 -9.01
CA VAL A 170 11.09 9.93 -8.78
C VAL A 170 11.96 11.18 -8.85
N LYS A 171 13.14 11.13 -8.25
CA LYS A 171 14.10 12.25 -8.25
C LYS A 171 14.64 12.52 -9.65
N GLU A 172 15.06 11.47 -10.37
CA GLU A 172 15.59 11.56 -11.73
C GLU A 172 14.57 12.10 -12.72
N VAL A 173 13.29 11.68 -12.56
CA VAL A 173 12.19 12.19 -13.38
C VAL A 173 11.90 13.65 -13.08
N LEU A 174 11.89 14.05 -11.81
CA LEU A 174 11.65 15.46 -11.42
C LEU A 174 12.78 16.40 -11.82
N SER A 175 14.04 15.93 -11.80
CA SER A 175 15.21 16.73 -12.26
C SER A 175 15.33 16.81 -13.77
N GLY A 176 14.57 15.98 -14.51
CA GLY A 176 14.69 15.89 -15.98
C GLY A 176 15.88 15.07 -16.45
N GLU A 177 16.57 14.37 -15.55
CA GLU A 177 17.68 13.48 -15.90
C GLU A 177 17.17 12.20 -16.58
N LYS A 178 15.93 11.78 -16.27
CA LYS A 178 15.31 10.59 -16.83
C LYS A 178 14.28 10.95 -17.89
N SER A 179 14.50 10.48 -19.12
CA SER A 179 13.50 10.53 -20.19
C SER A 179 12.59 9.30 -20.16
N PHE A 180 11.35 9.43 -20.59
CA PHE A 180 10.36 8.35 -20.65
C PHE A 180 9.35 8.63 -21.76
N ASP A 181 8.63 7.60 -22.17
CA ASP A 181 7.55 7.70 -23.15
C ASP A 181 6.19 7.78 -22.43
N GLU A 182 6.04 7.01 -21.35
CA GLU A 182 4.84 6.96 -20.52
C GLU A 182 5.20 6.92 -19.04
N ALA A 183 4.32 7.45 -18.19
CA ALA A 183 4.43 7.36 -16.73
C ALA A 183 3.06 7.10 -16.10
N PHE A 184 3.02 6.27 -15.06
CA PHE A 184 1.81 5.97 -14.31
C PHE A 184 2.12 5.61 -12.86
N LEU A 185 1.08 5.64 -12.02
CA LEU A 185 1.14 5.14 -10.64
C LEU A 185 0.41 3.80 -10.53
N VAL A 186 0.95 2.93 -9.69
CA VAL A 186 0.26 1.74 -9.21
C VAL A 186 0.00 1.92 -7.72
N SER A 187 -1.27 1.85 -7.33
CA SER A 187 -1.73 1.90 -5.93
C SER A 187 -2.10 0.50 -5.44
N ASP A 188 -1.77 0.22 -4.21
CA ASP A 188 -2.20 -1.00 -3.53
C ASP A 188 -3.56 -0.86 -2.86
#